data_37454b49ffcd225a49094531f339129c
#
_entry.id   37454b49ffcd225a49094531f339129c
#
_cell.length_a   1.000
_cell.length_b   1.000
_cell.length_c   1.000
_cell.angle_alpha   90.00
_cell.angle_beta   90.00
_cell.angle_gamma   90.00
#
_symmetry.space_group_name_H-M   'P 1'
#
loop_
_entity.id
_entity.type
_entity.pdbx_description
1 polymer ?
#
loop_
_entity_poly.entity_id
_entity_poly.type
_entity_poly.pdbx_seq_one_letter_code
_entity_poly.pdbx_strand_id
1 'polypeptide(L)'
;METEDWFKLKRYPHIGEPLSLKDYKWIKAYVENPVSVKKHSFLPLIHKCIIKRKYRADTVNLVRNKKTGERMRFIDKPKVRHIYYASHLDSIVFSYYNHLISEAYEKLIATKNFNESIVAYRKIPITKGSDKNKCNIDFAKSTFEFIKKNEEKKLTAIVADVTAFFDNLDHKVLKKQWCKVLNLKTLPEDHYNVFKALTKLRYVESDQLFNSYKGSMLVERGVPNSYKEKEIKRIEIESNKYFKEKNAVAYCTKEEFIQNNLNLIISGKNKKGIPQGSPISATLANVYMLSFDQEVYDKVEAIGGYYQRYSDDLIIVCEQKYEDEIIKYIRDKVQNLAKLEIHPSKTTVYRFEEINGIFKGYEIDEKSKERNYNKSLEYLGFIFDGQRVLIKDSGFSKFYRSMKRSFKKSTSLALYSKNPDKRIFKPKLYKRFTHRGAKRKLIYHPSKTDPTIYERTKKYYWGNYLSYIYKANDSMRSLNDGRDIIKRQSRKFWNQFHKLMRFHESRLIKQK
;
A
#
# COMPACT_ATOMS: atom_id res chain seq x y z
N MET A 1 7.82 -3.56 28.56
CA MET A 1 8.27 -2.22 28.18
C MET A 1 7.39 -1.77 27.05
N GLU A 2 6.56 -0.73 27.25
CA GLU A 2 5.81 -0.12 26.15
C GLU A 2 6.78 0.72 25.32
N THR A 3 6.80 0.48 24.01
CA THR A 3 7.62 1.24 23.08
C THR A 3 6.74 2.21 22.32
N GLU A 4 7.29 3.34 21.95
CA GLU A 4 6.56 4.34 21.14
C GLU A 4 6.23 3.87 19.75
N ASP A 5 5.18 4.43 19.14
CA ASP A 5 4.62 4.01 17.83
C ASP A 5 5.64 4.09 16.67
N TRP A 6 6.63 4.97 16.77
CA TRP A 6 7.67 5.11 15.75
C TRP A 6 8.74 4.00 15.82
N PHE A 7 8.93 3.36 17.00
CA PHE A 7 9.91 2.29 17.16
C PHE A 7 9.37 0.97 16.60
N LYS A 8 9.70 0.67 15.35
CA LYS A 8 9.25 -0.54 14.64
C LYS A 8 10.42 -1.33 14.12
N LEU A 9 10.77 -2.39 14.81
CA LEU A 9 11.81 -3.32 14.39
C LEU A 9 11.50 -3.94 13.03
N LYS A 10 12.48 -3.98 12.16
CA LYS A 10 12.41 -4.62 10.84
C LYS A 10 12.97 -6.04 10.91
N ARG A 11 12.50 -6.91 10.00
CA ARG A 11 12.90 -8.31 9.94
C ARG A 11 13.31 -8.77 8.54
N TYR A 12 13.72 -7.84 7.70
CA TYR A 12 14.30 -8.16 6.40
C TYR A 12 15.81 -8.15 6.49
N PRO A 13 16.54 -8.98 5.70
CA PRO A 13 17.98 -8.90 5.65
C PRO A 13 18.46 -7.54 5.12
N HIS A 14 19.45 -6.97 5.80
CA HIS A 14 20.13 -5.75 5.36
C HIS A 14 21.62 -5.84 5.67
N ILE A 15 22.37 -4.77 5.43
CA ILE A 15 23.76 -4.60 5.88
C ILE A 15 23.73 -4.26 7.38
N GLY A 16 24.53 -4.93 8.17
CA GLY A 16 24.60 -4.77 9.63
C GLY A 16 23.62 -5.68 10.38
N GLU A 17 23.93 -5.90 11.63
CA GLU A 17 23.14 -6.77 12.51
C GLU A 17 21.73 -6.24 12.78
N PRO A 18 20.77 -7.15 13.04
CA PRO A 18 19.42 -6.75 13.35
C PRO A 18 19.31 -6.13 14.74
N LEU A 19 18.43 -5.16 14.89
CA LEU A 19 18.10 -4.56 16.18
C LEU A 19 17.04 -5.37 16.93
N SER A 20 17.07 -5.30 18.23
CA SER A 20 16.16 -5.99 19.16
C SER A 20 15.42 -5.01 20.08
N LEU A 21 14.47 -5.51 20.87
CA LEU A 21 13.82 -4.71 21.89
C LEU A 21 14.77 -4.27 23.02
N LYS A 22 15.88 -4.98 23.23
CA LYS A 22 16.90 -4.61 24.22
C LYS A 22 17.58 -3.29 23.86
N ASP A 23 17.64 -3.00 22.54
CA ASP A 23 18.30 -1.80 22.01
C ASP A 23 17.44 -0.53 22.13
N TYR A 24 16.18 -0.63 22.56
CA TYR A 24 15.24 0.49 22.58
C TYR A 24 15.75 1.72 23.33
N LYS A 25 16.35 1.53 24.50
CA LYS A 25 16.78 2.66 25.35
C LYS A 25 17.84 3.52 24.69
N TRP A 26 18.92 2.88 24.19
CA TRP A 26 20.00 3.61 23.53
C TRP A 26 19.57 4.19 22.18
N ILE A 27 18.73 3.46 21.42
CA ILE A 27 18.21 3.95 20.14
C ILE A 27 17.33 5.18 20.36
N LYS A 28 16.46 5.15 21.39
CA LYS A 28 15.63 6.31 21.74
C LYS A 28 16.51 7.52 22.02
N ALA A 29 17.46 7.40 22.94
CA ALA A 29 18.41 8.48 23.25
C ALA A 29 19.17 8.97 22.01
N TYR A 30 19.53 8.05 21.10
CA TYR A 30 20.25 8.38 19.88
C TYR A 30 19.40 9.19 18.88
N VAL A 31 18.16 8.75 18.58
CA VAL A 31 17.32 9.42 17.58
C VAL A 31 16.71 10.72 18.09
N GLU A 32 16.51 10.85 19.41
CA GLU A 32 16.03 12.07 20.05
C GLU A 32 17.12 13.14 20.22
N ASN A 33 18.38 12.78 20.02
CA ASN A 33 19.48 13.74 20.08
C ASN A 33 19.81 14.30 18.68
N PRO A 34 19.50 15.58 18.39
CA PRO A 34 19.76 16.20 17.09
C PRO A 34 21.24 16.17 16.67
N VAL A 35 22.16 16.26 17.64
CA VAL A 35 23.62 16.23 17.36
C VAL A 35 24.03 14.85 16.85
N SER A 36 23.48 13.79 17.43
CA SER A 36 23.71 12.41 16.94
C SER A 36 23.21 12.21 15.53
N VAL A 37 21.99 12.68 15.24
CA VAL A 37 21.38 12.52 13.91
C VAL A 37 22.02 13.43 12.87
N LYS A 38 22.45 14.65 13.23
CA LYS A 38 23.26 15.51 12.35
C LYS A 38 24.53 14.79 11.83
N LYS A 39 25.17 14.01 12.69
CA LYS A 39 26.39 13.25 12.39
C LYS A 39 26.13 11.82 11.89
N HIS A 40 24.87 11.38 11.83
CA HIS A 40 24.50 10.02 11.44
C HIS A 40 24.94 9.72 9.99
N SER A 41 25.72 8.65 9.83
CA SER A 41 26.15 8.15 8.51
C SER A 41 25.19 7.07 8.03
N PHE A 42 24.27 7.43 7.13
CA PHE A 42 23.33 6.51 6.53
C PHE A 42 24.03 5.46 5.65
N LEU A 43 23.70 4.20 5.84
CA LEU A 43 24.11 3.11 4.96
C LEU A 43 23.38 3.22 3.59
N PRO A 44 23.95 2.63 2.51
CA PRO A 44 23.23 2.60 1.25
C PRO A 44 21.92 1.82 1.41
N LEU A 45 20.87 2.29 0.76
CA LEU A 45 19.59 1.57 0.68
C LEU A 45 19.79 0.29 -0.14
N ILE A 46 19.00 -0.73 0.11
CA ILE A 46 18.97 -1.88 -0.79
C ILE A 46 17.83 -1.71 -1.79
N HIS A 47 18.19 -1.73 -3.08
CA HIS A 47 17.27 -1.62 -4.19
C HIS A 47 16.75 -2.98 -4.65
N LYS A 48 15.45 -3.06 -4.87
CA LYS A 48 14.80 -4.25 -5.40
C LYS A 48 13.70 -3.88 -6.39
N CYS A 49 13.76 -4.47 -7.58
CA CYS A 49 12.71 -4.34 -8.56
C CYS A 49 11.57 -5.34 -8.31
N ILE A 50 10.33 -4.83 -8.20
CA ILE A 50 9.13 -5.67 -8.18
C ILE A 50 8.47 -5.59 -9.55
N ILE A 51 8.57 -6.67 -10.32
CA ILE A 51 8.02 -6.78 -11.66
C ILE A 51 6.62 -7.39 -11.59
N LYS A 52 5.61 -6.63 -11.99
CA LYS A 52 4.23 -7.12 -12.12
C LYS A 52 3.89 -7.33 -13.59
N ARG A 53 3.84 -8.58 -14.01
CA ARG A 53 3.38 -8.95 -15.34
C ARG A 53 1.86 -8.85 -15.44
N LYS A 54 1.38 -8.25 -16.51
CA LYS A 54 -0.04 -8.20 -16.85
C LYS A 54 -0.26 -9.01 -18.12
N TYR A 55 -1.26 -9.88 -18.08
CA TYR A 55 -1.72 -10.61 -19.26
C TYR A 55 -3.02 -9.98 -19.74
N ARG A 56 -3.04 -9.48 -20.96
CA ARG A 56 -4.23 -8.94 -21.60
C ARG A 56 -4.71 -9.87 -22.70
N ALA A 57 -6.02 -9.91 -22.93
CA ALA A 57 -6.56 -10.55 -24.13
C ALA A 57 -6.07 -9.75 -25.34
N ASP A 58 -5.69 -10.43 -26.39
CA ASP A 58 -5.40 -9.79 -27.67
C ASP A 58 -6.73 -9.31 -28.27
N THR A 59 -6.92 -8.00 -28.30
CA THR A 59 -8.14 -7.37 -28.84
C THR A 59 -7.96 -6.94 -30.30
N VAL A 60 -6.73 -6.92 -30.78
CA VAL A 60 -6.42 -6.50 -32.17
C VAL A 60 -6.43 -7.70 -33.08
N ASN A 61 -5.64 -8.74 -32.77
CA ASN A 61 -5.48 -9.88 -33.66
C ASN A 61 -6.51 -11.01 -33.40
N LEU A 62 -7.30 -10.92 -32.30
CA LEU A 62 -8.31 -11.90 -31.89
C LEU A 62 -7.83 -13.36 -31.92
N VAL A 63 -6.51 -13.58 -31.74
CA VAL A 63 -5.89 -14.89 -31.85
C VAL A 63 -6.44 -15.82 -30.79
N ARG A 64 -6.90 -17.00 -31.21
CA ARG A 64 -7.37 -18.05 -30.33
C ARG A 64 -6.38 -19.20 -30.29
N ASN A 65 -6.27 -19.84 -29.13
CA ASN A 65 -5.49 -21.07 -29.00
C ASN A 65 -6.14 -22.17 -29.84
N LYS A 66 -5.38 -22.75 -30.78
CA LYS A 66 -5.88 -23.79 -31.71
C LYS A 66 -6.41 -25.05 -30.97
N LYS A 67 -5.89 -25.36 -29.76
CA LYS A 67 -6.30 -26.55 -28.98
C LYS A 67 -7.49 -26.31 -28.06
N THR A 68 -7.61 -25.07 -27.47
CA THR A 68 -8.63 -24.80 -26.44
C THR A 68 -9.73 -23.86 -26.93
N GLY A 69 -9.61 -23.26 -28.10
CA GLY A 69 -10.54 -22.25 -28.62
C GLY A 69 -10.55 -20.92 -27.83
N GLU A 70 -9.84 -20.85 -26.71
CA GLU A 70 -9.79 -19.66 -25.87
C GLU A 70 -8.99 -18.54 -26.53
N ARG A 71 -9.38 -17.28 -26.26
CA ARG A 71 -8.60 -16.11 -26.70
C ARG A 71 -7.19 -16.16 -26.08
N MET A 72 -6.20 -16.02 -26.93
CA MET A 72 -4.81 -15.92 -26.46
C MET A 72 -4.62 -14.61 -25.69
N ARG A 73 -3.71 -14.67 -24.73
CA ARG A 73 -3.34 -13.52 -23.91
C ARG A 73 -1.87 -13.21 -24.15
N PHE A 74 -1.57 -11.97 -24.41
CA PHE A 74 -0.19 -11.50 -24.50
C PHE A 74 0.27 -10.87 -23.20
N ILE A 75 1.59 -10.79 -23.02
CA ILE A 75 2.20 -10.10 -21.89
C ILE A 75 2.34 -8.64 -22.28
N ASP A 76 1.53 -7.77 -21.67
CA ASP A 76 1.69 -6.32 -21.75
C ASP A 76 2.97 -5.88 -21.02
N LYS A 77 3.47 -4.67 -21.34
CA LYS A 77 4.65 -4.11 -20.65
C LYS A 77 4.53 -4.29 -19.15
N PRO A 78 5.49 -4.97 -18.50
CA PRO A 78 5.41 -5.23 -17.09
C PRO A 78 5.50 -3.91 -16.32
N LYS A 79 4.68 -3.75 -15.27
CA LYS A 79 4.84 -2.63 -14.34
C LYS A 79 6.02 -2.94 -13.41
N VAL A 80 7.12 -2.24 -13.59
CA VAL A 80 8.28 -2.29 -12.70
C VAL A 80 8.06 -1.28 -11.57
N ARG A 81 8.35 -1.69 -10.34
CA ARG A 81 8.38 -0.81 -9.17
C ARG A 81 9.76 -0.92 -8.52
N HIS A 82 10.42 0.20 -8.40
CA HIS A 82 11.68 0.33 -7.70
C HIS A 82 11.40 0.53 -6.21
N ILE A 83 11.81 -0.41 -5.39
CA ILE A 83 11.65 -0.35 -3.93
C ILE A 83 13.02 -0.24 -3.30
N TYR A 84 13.18 0.74 -2.43
CA TYR A 84 14.39 1.00 -1.67
C TYR A 84 14.10 0.85 -0.19
N TYR A 85 14.84 0.01 0.51
CA TYR A 85 14.65 -0.17 1.94
C TYR A 85 15.95 0.07 2.71
N ALA A 86 15.79 0.71 3.86
CA ALA A 86 16.88 1.21 4.70
C ALA A 86 17.40 0.13 5.66
N SER A 87 18.61 0.32 6.19
CA SER A 87 19.14 -0.49 7.28
C SER A 87 18.23 -0.40 8.51
N HIS A 88 18.44 -1.28 9.48
CA HIS A 88 17.56 -1.34 10.63
C HIS A 88 17.59 -0.03 11.44
N LEU A 89 18.77 0.50 11.73
CA LEU A 89 18.92 1.77 12.46
C LEU A 89 18.43 2.95 11.63
N ASP A 90 18.83 3.04 10.34
CA ASP A 90 18.39 4.11 9.43
C ASP A 90 16.85 4.13 9.31
N SER A 91 16.24 2.93 9.25
CA SER A 91 14.79 2.82 9.19
C SER A 91 14.11 3.35 10.46
N ILE A 92 14.76 3.23 11.62
CA ILE A 92 14.24 3.80 12.87
C ILE A 92 14.46 5.31 12.89
N VAL A 93 15.62 5.82 12.45
CA VAL A 93 15.83 7.27 12.27
C VAL A 93 14.76 7.85 11.35
N PHE A 94 14.53 7.25 10.17
CA PHE A 94 13.45 7.69 9.28
C PHE A 94 12.06 7.60 9.91
N SER A 95 11.79 6.60 10.76
CA SER A 95 10.51 6.46 11.45
C SER A 95 10.31 7.53 12.52
N TYR A 96 11.36 7.90 13.25
CA TYR A 96 11.32 8.98 14.24
C TYR A 96 11.08 10.34 13.58
N TYR A 97 11.83 10.68 12.52
CA TYR A 97 11.63 11.92 11.78
C TYR A 97 10.28 11.94 11.05
N ASN A 98 9.80 10.79 10.62
CA ASN A 98 8.42 10.68 10.12
C ASN A 98 7.39 11.02 11.21
N HIS A 99 7.61 10.60 12.44
CA HIS A 99 6.76 10.94 13.58
C HIS A 99 6.73 12.46 13.79
N LEU A 100 7.89 13.11 13.91
CA LEU A 100 8.01 14.57 14.10
C LEU A 100 7.32 15.35 12.98
N ILE A 101 7.60 15.00 11.71
CA ILE A 101 7.02 15.68 10.56
C ILE A 101 5.52 15.43 10.47
N SER A 102 5.07 14.21 10.77
CA SER A 102 3.65 13.87 10.74
C SER A 102 2.87 14.66 11.78
N GLU A 103 3.39 14.82 12.99
CA GLU A 103 2.77 15.65 14.04
C GLU A 103 2.70 17.14 13.65
N ALA A 104 3.80 17.67 13.11
CA ALA A 104 3.83 19.05 12.62
C ALA A 104 2.86 19.25 11.44
N TYR A 105 2.79 18.30 10.52
CA TYR A 105 1.87 18.30 9.40
C TYR A 105 0.40 18.24 9.86
N GLU A 106 0.06 17.35 10.78
CA GLU A 106 -1.31 17.24 11.31
C GLU A 106 -1.73 18.51 12.07
N LYS A 107 -0.82 19.12 12.85
CA LYS A 107 -1.07 20.43 13.48
C LYS A 107 -1.36 21.52 12.46
N LEU A 108 -0.54 21.60 11.42
CA LEU A 108 -0.71 22.61 10.36
C LEU A 108 -2.00 22.39 9.57
N ILE A 109 -2.29 21.15 9.15
CA ILE A 109 -3.45 20.87 8.29
C ILE A 109 -4.78 21.00 9.06
N ALA A 110 -4.77 20.77 10.38
CA ALA A 110 -5.94 20.95 11.23
C ALA A 110 -6.46 22.42 11.22
N THR A 111 -5.61 23.39 10.89
CA THR A 111 -5.99 24.81 10.74
C THR A 111 -6.47 25.16 9.33
N LYS A 112 -6.49 24.18 8.40
CA LYS A 112 -6.82 24.41 6.99
C LYS A 112 -8.20 23.86 6.64
N ASN A 113 -8.93 24.58 5.80
CA ASN A 113 -10.25 24.18 5.33
C ASN A 113 -10.21 22.87 4.54
N PHE A 114 -9.11 22.58 3.84
CA PHE A 114 -8.92 21.36 3.05
C PHE A 114 -8.45 20.13 3.86
N ASN A 115 -8.47 20.20 5.18
CA ASN A 115 -8.02 19.12 6.06
C ASN A 115 -8.65 17.74 5.73
N GLU A 116 -9.94 17.72 5.44
CA GLU A 116 -10.66 16.48 5.13
C GLU A 116 -10.45 15.97 3.68
N SER A 117 -9.89 16.81 2.82
CA SER A 117 -9.64 16.46 1.42
C SER A 117 -8.39 15.60 1.24
N ILE A 118 -7.43 15.64 2.16
CA ILE A 118 -6.20 14.87 2.09
C ILE A 118 -6.32 13.65 2.98
N VAL A 119 -6.49 12.47 2.38
CA VAL A 119 -6.94 11.30 3.14
C VAL A 119 -5.92 10.15 3.23
N ALA A 120 -4.93 10.08 2.32
CA ALA A 120 -3.94 9.02 2.36
C ALA A 120 -2.88 9.24 3.45
N TYR A 121 -2.39 8.14 4.03
CA TYR A 121 -1.28 8.12 4.99
C TYR A 121 -1.51 8.85 6.30
N ARG A 122 -2.74 9.21 6.61
CA ARG A 122 -3.16 9.92 7.83
C ARG A 122 -3.99 9.02 8.75
N LYS A 123 -3.95 9.30 10.05
CA LYS A 123 -4.81 8.67 11.05
C LYS A 123 -6.03 9.58 11.29
N ILE A 124 -7.04 9.50 10.44
CA ILE A 124 -8.26 10.31 10.54
C ILE A 124 -9.32 9.50 11.31
N PRO A 125 -9.77 9.94 12.49
CA PRO A 125 -10.79 9.23 13.26
C PRO A 125 -12.12 9.14 12.49
N ILE A 126 -12.89 8.05 12.69
CA ILE A 126 -14.23 7.89 12.10
C ILE A 126 -15.18 8.94 12.68
N THR A 127 -15.12 9.13 14.01
CA THR A 127 -15.81 10.19 14.73
C THR A 127 -14.84 10.82 15.73
N LYS A 128 -15.08 12.07 16.13
CA LYS A 128 -14.24 12.77 17.09
C LYS A 128 -14.10 11.93 18.39
N GLY A 129 -12.87 11.66 18.80
CA GLY A 129 -12.56 10.83 19.98
C GLY A 129 -12.58 9.32 19.73
N SER A 130 -12.81 8.83 18.52
CA SER A 130 -12.78 7.39 18.22
C SER A 130 -11.36 6.86 18.04
N ASP A 131 -11.06 5.70 18.64
CA ASP A 131 -9.82 4.93 18.40
C ASP A 131 -9.77 4.30 16.98
N LYS A 132 -10.88 4.33 16.24
CA LYS A 132 -10.98 3.76 14.91
C LYS A 132 -10.78 4.83 13.85
N ASN A 133 -9.89 4.55 12.91
CA ASN A 133 -9.60 5.45 11.81
C ASN A 133 -10.41 5.12 10.55
N LYS A 134 -10.73 6.15 9.78
CA LYS A 134 -11.28 6.05 8.42
C LYS A 134 -10.34 5.23 7.52
N CYS A 135 -10.89 4.59 6.52
CA CYS A 135 -10.14 3.83 5.53
C CYS A 135 -10.68 4.12 4.12
N ASN A 136 -10.15 3.47 3.10
CA ASN A 136 -10.58 3.66 1.72
C ASN A 136 -12.08 3.47 1.49
N ILE A 137 -12.77 2.68 2.33
CA ILE A 137 -14.24 2.54 2.27
C ILE A 137 -14.89 3.87 2.62
N ASP A 138 -14.49 4.47 3.73
CA ASP A 138 -15.08 5.71 4.24
C ASP A 138 -14.80 6.88 3.30
N PHE A 139 -13.61 6.94 2.70
CA PHE A 139 -13.21 7.97 1.75
C PHE A 139 -13.97 7.86 0.42
N ALA A 140 -14.12 6.65 -0.12
CA ALA A 140 -14.95 6.45 -1.31
C ALA A 140 -16.41 6.78 -1.05
N LYS A 141 -16.92 6.42 0.15
CA LYS A 141 -18.28 6.74 0.57
C LYS A 141 -18.55 8.23 0.53
N SER A 142 -17.69 9.06 1.12
CA SER A 142 -17.86 10.52 1.14
C SER A 142 -17.96 11.12 -0.28
N THR A 143 -17.14 10.61 -1.21
CA THR A 143 -17.21 11.04 -2.62
C THR A 143 -18.55 10.67 -3.26
N PHE A 144 -19.02 9.44 -3.08
CA PHE A 144 -20.27 8.98 -3.67
C PHE A 144 -21.50 9.63 -3.03
N GLU A 145 -21.44 9.90 -1.72
CA GLU A 145 -22.48 10.68 -1.01
C GLU A 145 -22.59 12.11 -1.54
N PHE A 146 -21.44 12.77 -1.84
CA PHE A 146 -21.45 14.09 -2.46
C PHE A 146 -22.14 14.06 -3.83
N ILE A 147 -21.81 13.07 -4.68
CA ILE A 147 -22.45 12.92 -6.01
C ILE A 147 -23.94 12.65 -5.85
N LYS A 148 -24.35 11.73 -4.96
CA LYS A 148 -25.74 11.37 -4.74
C LYS A 148 -26.57 12.52 -4.16
N LYS A 149 -25.98 13.32 -3.25
CA LYS A 149 -26.62 14.49 -2.64
C LYS A 149 -26.92 15.61 -3.65
N ASN A 150 -26.20 15.65 -4.76
CA ASN A 150 -26.35 16.66 -5.82
C ASN A 150 -26.86 16.04 -7.12
N GLU A 151 -27.70 14.99 -7.04
CA GLU A 151 -28.19 14.25 -8.20
C GLU A 151 -29.14 15.05 -9.11
N GLU A 152 -29.66 16.18 -8.60
CA GLU A 152 -30.44 17.14 -9.39
C GLU A 152 -29.59 17.93 -10.39
N LYS A 153 -28.26 17.92 -10.23
CA LYS A 153 -27.32 18.64 -11.08
C LYS A 153 -26.65 17.73 -12.10
N LYS A 154 -26.26 18.30 -13.22
CA LYS A 154 -25.35 17.63 -14.17
C LYS A 154 -23.94 17.73 -13.63
N LEU A 155 -23.39 16.62 -13.12
CA LEU A 155 -22.08 16.56 -12.48
C LEU A 155 -21.03 15.94 -13.38
N THR A 156 -19.80 16.34 -13.16
CA THR A 156 -18.61 15.65 -13.67
C THR A 156 -17.71 15.24 -12.52
N ALA A 157 -17.15 14.01 -12.60
CA ALA A 157 -16.14 13.50 -11.70
C ALA A 157 -14.84 13.27 -12.49
N ILE A 158 -13.82 14.06 -12.19
CA ILE A 158 -12.51 14.00 -12.83
C ILE A 158 -11.59 13.19 -11.91
N VAL A 159 -11.17 12.00 -12.36
CA VAL A 159 -10.20 11.16 -11.66
C VAL A 159 -8.86 11.26 -12.38
N ALA A 160 -7.81 11.65 -11.67
CA ALA A 160 -6.49 11.81 -12.24
C ALA A 160 -5.40 11.16 -11.39
N ASP A 161 -4.33 10.67 -12.03
CA ASP A 161 -3.17 10.02 -11.41
C ASP A 161 -1.91 10.80 -11.79
N VAL A 162 -1.08 11.11 -10.79
CA VAL A 162 0.19 11.82 -11.02
C VAL A 162 1.24 10.85 -11.53
N THR A 163 1.93 11.23 -12.61
CA THR A 163 2.93 10.38 -13.27
C THR A 163 4.15 10.16 -12.39
N ALA A 164 4.48 8.87 -12.12
CA ALA A 164 5.69 8.45 -11.40
C ALA A 164 5.97 9.33 -10.16
N PHE A 165 4.95 9.53 -9.33
CA PHE A 165 4.90 10.54 -8.27
C PHE A 165 6.17 10.58 -7.42
N PHE A 166 6.55 9.45 -6.78
CA PHE A 166 7.72 9.40 -5.90
C PHE A 166 9.05 9.61 -6.62
N ASP A 167 9.13 9.27 -7.91
CA ASP A 167 10.34 9.36 -8.71
C ASP A 167 10.58 10.79 -9.25
N ASN A 168 9.54 11.65 -9.24
CA ASN A 168 9.58 12.99 -9.83
C ASN A 168 9.51 14.13 -8.83
N LEU A 169 9.48 13.88 -7.52
CA LEU A 169 9.43 14.94 -6.51
C LEU A 169 10.65 15.86 -6.59
N ASP A 170 10.44 17.13 -6.88
CA ASP A 170 11.51 18.13 -6.95
C ASP A 170 12.07 18.42 -5.54
N HIS A 171 13.40 18.32 -5.38
CA HIS A 171 14.03 18.43 -4.08
C HIS A 171 13.94 19.84 -3.49
N LYS A 172 13.89 20.90 -4.33
CA LYS A 172 13.75 22.29 -3.85
C LYS A 172 12.34 22.53 -3.32
N VAL A 173 11.33 22.04 -4.04
CA VAL A 173 9.93 22.08 -3.60
C VAL A 173 9.76 21.31 -2.30
N LEU A 174 10.26 20.07 -2.23
CA LEU A 174 10.20 19.26 -1.02
C LEU A 174 10.82 19.96 0.18
N LYS A 175 12.04 20.53 0.03
CA LYS A 175 12.72 21.26 1.10
C LYS A 175 11.89 22.46 1.57
N LYS A 176 11.36 23.25 0.64
CA LYS A 176 10.51 24.41 0.93
C LYS A 176 9.26 24.01 1.73
N GLN A 177 8.57 22.96 1.29
CA GLN A 177 7.36 22.50 1.98
C GLN A 177 7.66 21.86 3.34
N TRP A 178 8.78 21.18 3.48
CA TRP A 178 9.22 20.64 4.76
C TRP A 178 9.50 21.76 5.77
N CYS A 179 10.22 22.82 5.37
CA CYS A 179 10.41 24.02 6.19
C CYS A 179 9.07 24.66 6.58
N LYS A 180 8.12 24.76 5.63
CA LYS A 180 6.79 25.32 5.89
C LYS A 180 6.01 24.54 6.95
N VAL A 181 6.07 23.19 6.90
CA VAL A 181 5.43 22.33 7.89
C VAL A 181 6.03 22.50 9.28
N LEU A 182 7.35 22.68 9.37
CA LEU A 182 8.04 22.92 10.64
C LEU A 182 7.95 24.39 11.11
N ASN A 183 7.36 25.27 10.32
CA ASN A 183 7.34 26.72 10.55
C ASN A 183 8.74 27.32 10.73
N LEU A 184 9.69 26.93 9.87
CA LEU A 184 11.09 27.34 9.89
C LEU A 184 11.52 27.91 8.55
N LYS A 185 12.48 28.84 8.54
CA LYS A 185 13.09 29.38 7.31
C LYS A 185 14.03 28.38 6.64
N THR A 186 14.76 27.61 7.43
CA THR A 186 15.71 26.57 6.98
C THR A 186 15.52 25.29 7.77
N LEU A 187 15.89 24.15 7.18
CA LEU A 187 15.87 22.88 7.91
C LEU A 187 16.99 22.88 8.98
N PRO A 188 16.70 22.46 10.21
CA PRO A 188 17.73 22.13 11.20
C PRO A 188 18.70 21.09 10.65
N GLU A 189 19.92 21.07 11.16
CA GLU A 189 21.01 20.27 10.58
C GLU A 189 20.74 18.75 10.62
N ASP A 190 20.06 18.26 11.64
CA ASP A 190 19.60 16.88 11.78
C ASP A 190 18.53 16.55 10.74
N HIS A 191 17.49 17.37 10.62
CA HIS A 191 16.48 17.25 9.55
C HIS A 191 17.12 17.35 8.16
N TYR A 192 18.11 18.23 7.99
CA TYR A 192 18.80 18.37 6.72
C TYR A 192 19.64 17.13 6.39
N ASN A 193 20.23 16.46 7.38
CA ASN A 193 20.94 15.20 7.16
C ASN A 193 19.97 14.09 6.71
N VAL A 194 18.80 13.99 7.34
CA VAL A 194 17.74 13.06 6.91
C VAL A 194 17.23 13.40 5.49
N PHE A 195 17.03 14.68 5.18
CA PHE A 195 16.69 15.15 3.84
C PHE A 195 17.75 14.75 2.80
N LYS A 196 19.04 14.94 3.11
CA LYS A 196 20.15 14.51 2.23
C LYS A 196 20.12 13.01 1.96
N ALA A 197 19.89 12.18 2.99
CA ALA A 197 19.84 10.73 2.84
C ALA A 197 18.73 10.26 1.90
N LEU A 198 17.62 11.01 1.82
CA LEU A 198 16.51 10.71 0.93
C LEU A 198 16.68 11.25 -0.49
N THR A 199 17.38 12.38 -0.64
CA THR A 199 17.51 13.11 -1.92
C THR A 199 18.81 12.83 -2.65
N LYS A 200 19.88 12.51 -1.93
CA LYS A 200 21.16 12.01 -2.49
C LYS A 200 21.14 10.49 -2.42
N LEU A 201 20.33 9.87 -3.25
CA LEU A 201 20.08 8.43 -3.22
C LEU A 201 21.37 7.64 -3.42
N ARG A 202 21.73 6.82 -2.43
CA ARG A 202 22.82 5.83 -2.48
C ARG A 202 22.21 4.46 -2.22
N TYR A 203 22.48 3.51 -3.10
CA TYR A 203 21.88 2.18 -2.98
C TYR A 203 22.81 1.09 -3.51
N VAL A 204 22.48 -0.15 -3.16
CA VAL A 204 23.10 -1.38 -3.66
C VAL A 204 22.01 -2.26 -4.24
N GLU A 205 22.27 -2.90 -5.37
CA GLU A 205 21.35 -3.87 -5.96
C GLU A 205 21.23 -5.13 -5.09
N SER A 206 19.98 -5.52 -4.75
CA SER A 206 19.74 -6.66 -3.86
C SER A 206 20.35 -7.97 -4.36
N ASP A 207 20.37 -8.17 -5.68
CA ASP A 207 20.90 -9.39 -6.28
C ASP A 207 22.43 -9.42 -6.30
N GLN A 208 23.09 -8.27 -6.49
CA GLN A 208 24.54 -8.15 -6.39
C GLN A 208 25.00 -8.40 -4.95
N LEU A 209 24.36 -7.73 -3.98
CA LEU A 209 24.65 -7.93 -2.56
C LEU A 209 24.43 -9.38 -2.13
N PHE A 210 23.34 -10.01 -2.58
CA PHE A 210 23.10 -11.44 -2.32
C PHE A 210 24.21 -12.32 -2.88
N ASN A 211 24.64 -12.11 -4.11
CA ASN A 211 25.67 -12.91 -4.74
C ASN A 211 27.02 -12.80 -4.01
N SER A 212 27.36 -11.62 -3.46
CA SER A 212 28.58 -11.42 -2.69
C SER A 212 28.58 -12.15 -1.34
N TYR A 213 27.40 -12.35 -0.73
CA TYR A 213 27.33 -12.89 0.64
C TYR A 213 26.52 -14.17 0.81
N LYS A 214 25.97 -14.78 -0.26
CA LYS A 214 25.12 -15.99 -0.19
C LYS A 214 25.77 -17.16 0.55
N GLY A 215 27.10 -17.30 0.50
CA GLY A 215 27.86 -18.37 1.18
C GLY A 215 27.94 -18.21 2.70
N SER A 216 27.71 -16.98 3.24
CA SER A 216 27.94 -16.67 4.66
C SER A 216 26.99 -15.61 5.20
N MET A 217 25.67 -15.79 4.96
CA MET A 217 24.67 -14.85 5.45
C MET A 217 24.37 -15.03 6.94
N LEU A 218 24.02 -13.93 7.60
CA LEU A 218 23.64 -13.93 9.01
C LEU A 218 22.17 -14.35 9.17
N VAL A 219 21.93 -15.36 9.99
CA VAL A 219 20.60 -15.91 10.32
C VAL A 219 20.37 -15.97 11.81
N GLU A 220 19.13 -15.75 12.23
CA GLU A 220 18.72 -15.88 13.63
C GLU A 220 18.28 -17.34 13.91
N ARG A 221 18.90 -17.98 14.90
CA ARG A 221 18.61 -19.33 15.37
C ARG A 221 18.25 -19.31 16.85
N GLY A 222 17.34 -20.20 17.25
CA GLY A 222 17.09 -20.46 18.66
C GLY A 222 18.29 -21.20 19.29
N VAL A 223 18.66 -20.80 20.51
CA VAL A 223 19.68 -21.53 21.29
C VAL A 223 19.10 -22.86 21.75
N PRO A 224 19.78 -24.00 21.57
CA PRO A 224 19.34 -25.27 22.09
C PRO A 224 19.04 -25.18 23.60
N ASN A 225 17.97 -25.79 24.03
CA ASN A 225 17.50 -25.80 25.44
C ASN A 225 17.07 -24.43 26.01
N SER A 226 16.96 -23.40 25.19
CA SER A 226 16.40 -22.11 25.60
C SER A 226 15.24 -21.70 24.69
N TYR A 227 14.04 -21.51 25.25
CA TYR A 227 12.87 -21.04 24.47
C TYR A 227 12.90 -19.54 24.15
N LYS A 228 13.82 -18.77 24.75
CA LYS A 228 13.83 -17.30 24.62
C LYS A 228 15.09 -16.74 24.00
N GLU A 229 16.18 -17.48 24.03
CA GLU A 229 17.47 -16.99 23.54
C GLU A 229 17.66 -17.31 22.07
N LYS A 230 18.22 -16.35 21.37
CA LYS A 230 18.52 -16.44 19.96
C LYS A 230 19.96 -16.00 19.73
N GLU A 231 20.62 -16.72 18.87
CA GLU A 231 21.97 -16.45 18.43
C GLU A 231 21.99 -16.15 16.93
N ILE A 232 22.97 -15.39 16.50
CA ILE A 232 23.21 -15.11 15.08
C ILE A 232 24.30 -16.07 14.60
N LYS A 233 23.95 -16.86 13.58
CA LYS A 233 24.88 -17.79 12.92
C LYS A 233 25.05 -17.43 11.46
N ARG A 234 26.18 -17.84 10.91
CA ARG A 234 26.46 -17.75 9.47
C ARG A 234 26.06 -19.05 8.79
N ILE A 235 25.30 -18.93 7.72
CA ILE A 235 24.97 -20.07 6.88
C ILE A 235 24.96 -19.69 5.41
N GLU A 236 25.17 -20.69 4.57
CA GLU A 236 24.94 -20.57 3.14
C GLU A 236 23.44 -20.54 2.83
N ILE A 237 23.04 -19.65 1.92
CA ILE A 237 21.67 -19.54 1.40
C ILE A 237 21.71 -19.54 -0.12
N GLU A 238 21.25 -20.61 -0.73
CA GLU A 238 21.28 -20.83 -2.18
C GLU A 238 20.45 -19.81 -2.98
N SER A 239 19.36 -19.31 -2.39
CA SER A 239 18.44 -18.37 -3.05
C SER A 239 17.78 -17.42 -2.05
N ASN A 240 17.59 -16.15 -2.46
CA ASN A 240 16.86 -15.13 -1.72
C ASN A 240 15.39 -15.54 -1.40
N LYS A 241 14.83 -16.53 -2.08
CA LYS A 241 13.51 -17.12 -1.78
C LYS A 241 13.47 -17.80 -0.40
N TYR A 242 14.59 -18.26 0.09
CA TYR A 242 14.72 -18.95 1.37
C TYR A 242 14.98 -18.04 2.57
N PHE A 243 15.12 -16.73 2.39
CA PHE A 243 15.38 -15.78 3.49
C PHE A 243 14.43 -15.94 4.67
N LYS A 244 13.13 -16.05 4.38
CA LYS A 244 12.12 -16.20 5.42
C LYS A 244 12.17 -17.57 6.11
N GLU A 245 12.47 -18.63 5.36
CA GLU A 245 12.53 -20.00 5.86
C GLU A 245 13.77 -20.20 6.73
N LYS A 246 14.89 -19.65 6.30
CA LYS A 246 16.17 -19.71 7.00
C LYS A 246 16.32 -18.66 8.10
N ASN A 247 15.32 -17.74 8.28
CA ASN A 247 15.38 -16.59 9.17
C ASN A 247 16.62 -15.71 8.93
N ALA A 248 16.92 -15.41 7.67
CA ALA A 248 17.98 -14.49 7.31
C ALA A 248 17.69 -13.09 7.86
N VAL A 249 18.65 -12.48 8.55
CA VAL A 249 18.51 -11.17 9.21
C VAL A 249 19.48 -10.11 8.66
N ALA A 250 20.63 -10.55 8.12
CA ALA A 250 21.55 -9.65 7.43
C ALA A 250 22.31 -10.38 6.32
N TYR A 251 22.81 -9.62 5.36
CA TYR A 251 23.74 -10.12 4.34
C TYR A 251 25.13 -10.27 4.94
N CYS A 252 25.58 -9.25 5.66
CA CYS A 252 26.91 -9.13 6.26
C CYS A 252 26.87 -8.14 7.42
N THR A 253 27.98 -8.01 8.16
CA THR A 253 28.15 -6.93 9.13
C THR A 253 28.45 -5.62 8.41
N LYS A 254 28.39 -4.49 9.13
CA LYS A 254 28.70 -3.18 8.59
C LYS A 254 30.17 -3.07 8.20
N GLU A 255 31.05 -3.62 9.02
CA GLU A 255 32.49 -3.64 8.86
C GLU A 255 32.88 -4.42 7.60
N GLU A 256 32.34 -5.62 7.43
CA GLU A 256 32.57 -6.44 6.23
C GLU A 256 32.14 -5.74 4.94
N PHE A 257 30.99 -5.05 4.98
CA PHE A 257 30.53 -4.30 3.84
C PHE A 257 31.48 -3.14 3.48
N ILE A 258 31.94 -2.41 4.50
CA ILE A 258 32.87 -1.29 4.31
C ILE A 258 34.21 -1.76 3.78
N GLN A 259 34.70 -2.89 4.28
CA GLN A 259 36.01 -3.42 3.86
C GLN A 259 35.99 -3.97 2.42
N ASN A 260 34.88 -4.66 2.04
CA ASN A 260 34.93 -5.52 0.86
C ASN A 260 34.03 -5.05 -0.30
N ASN A 261 33.00 -4.23 -0.05
CA ASN A 261 31.93 -4.02 -1.02
C ASN A 261 31.46 -2.56 -1.20
N LEU A 262 32.29 -1.57 -0.86
CA LEU A 262 31.97 -0.16 -1.13
C LEU A 262 31.78 0.14 -2.63
N ASN A 263 32.44 -0.61 -3.49
CA ASN A 263 32.32 -0.54 -4.96
C ASN A 263 30.93 -0.90 -5.48
N LEU A 264 30.12 -1.63 -4.70
CA LEU A 264 28.73 -1.94 -5.06
C LEU A 264 27.78 -0.76 -4.89
N ILE A 265 28.22 0.32 -4.24
CA ILE A 265 27.39 1.50 -4.00
C ILE A 265 27.17 2.28 -5.29
N ILE A 266 25.91 2.36 -5.68
CA ILE A 266 25.46 3.19 -6.80
C ILE A 266 24.94 4.50 -6.23
N SER A 267 25.49 5.63 -6.71
CA SER A 267 25.03 6.97 -6.35
C SER A 267 24.12 7.52 -7.43
N GLY A 268 22.88 7.80 -7.07
CA GLY A 268 21.93 8.45 -7.98
C GLY A 268 22.31 9.91 -8.23
N LYS A 269 22.42 10.30 -9.50
CA LYS A 269 22.69 11.68 -9.92
C LYS A 269 21.42 12.53 -10.06
N ASN A 270 20.25 11.97 -9.72
CA ASN A 270 18.97 12.61 -9.97
C ASN A 270 18.73 13.80 -9.02
N LYS A 271 18.30 14.92 -9.59
CA LYS A 271 17.87 16.12 -8.85
C LYS A 271 16.40 16.03 -8.40
N LYS A 272 15.73 14.90 -8.64
CA LYS A 272 14.31 14.63 -8.37
C LYS A 272 14.14 13.24 -7.76
N GLY A 273 13.02 13.06 -7.08
CA GLY A 273 12.58 11.79 -6.52
C GLY A 273 13.08 11.51 -5.11
N ILE A 274 12.31 10.68 -4.41
CA ILE A 274 12.66 10.10 -3.11
C ILE A 274 12.42 8.60 -3.12
N PRO A 275 13.14 7.81 -2.29
CA PRO A 275 13.06 6.35 -2.32
C PRO A 275 11.66 5.85 -1.93
N GLN A 276 11.01 5.07 -2.80
CA GLN A 276 9.79 4.37 -2.46
C GLN A 276 10.11 3.16 -1.57
N GLY A 277 9.56 3.14 -0.35
CA GLY A 277 9.77 2.05 0.62
C GLY A 277 10.41 2.49 1.94
N SER A 278 10.91 3.72 2.03
CA SER A 278 11.32 4.32 3.30
C SER A 278 10.07 4.67 4.16
N PRO A 279 10.15 4.54 5.49
CA PRO A 279 9.04 4.86 6.39
C PRO A 279 8.51 6.30 6.28
N ILE A 280 9.36 7.26 5.94
CA ILE A 280 9.05 8.69 5.88
C ILE A 280 8.43 9.14 4.55
N SER A 281 8.64 8.38 3.47
CA SER A 281 8.26 8.82 2.11
C SER A 281 6.77 9.10 1.95
N ALA A 282 5.92 8.37 2.65
CA ALA A 282 4.47 8.53 2.59
C ALA A 282 4.00 9.88 3.17
N THR A 283 4.55 10.30 4.30
CA THR A 283 4.25 11.62 4.90
C THR A 283 4.83 12.74 4.05
N LEU A 284 6.05 12.58 3.54
CA LEU A 284 6.66 13.57 2.65
C LEU A 284 5.89 13.77 1.35
N ALA A 285 5.17 12.76 0.88
CA ALA A 285 4.25 12.89 -0.25
C ALA A 285 3.11 13.89 0.03
N ASN A 286 2.53 13.86 1.24
CA ASN A 286 1.52 14.82 1.65
C ASN A 286 2.12 16.21 1.88
N VAL A 287 3.25 16.29 2.57
CA VAL A 287 4.00 17.54 2.78
C VAL A 287 4.31 18.23 1.45
N TYR A 288 4.76 17.47 0.46
CA TYR A 288 5.11 17.98 -0.86
C TYR A 288 3.95 18.68 -1.57
N MET A 289 2.75 18.09 -1.50
CA MET A 289 1.56 18.55 -2.20
C MET A 289 0.81 19.68 -1.48
N LEU A 290 1.26 20.11 -0.31
CA LEU A 290 0.52 21.04 0.58
C LEU A 290 0.05 22.33 -0.11
N SER A 291 0.89 22.97 -0.92
CA SER A 291 0.52 24.20 -1.62
C SER A 291 -0.40 23.93 -2.82
N PHE A 292 -0.24 22.81 -3.49
CA PHE A 292 -1.13 22.37 -4.55
C PHE A 292 -2.53 22.05 -3.99
N ASP A 293 -2.59 21.33 -2.89
CA ASP A 293 -3.86 20.94 -2.27
C ASP A 293 -4.68 22.19 -1.85
N GLN A 294 -4.01 23.20 -1.29
CA GLN A 294 -4.68 24.46 -0.92
C GLN A 294 -5.30 25.14 -2.14
N GLU A 295 -4.51 25.36 -3.20
CA GLU A 295 -4.98 26.06 -4.41
C GLU A 295 -6.13 25.33 -5.11
N VAL A 296 -6.02 23.99 -5.21
CA VAL A 296 -7.07 23.21 -5.86
C VAL A 296 -8.33 23.16 -5.01
N TYR A 297 -8.19 23.03 -3.70
CA TYR A 297 -9.33 23.05 -2.78
C TYR A 297 -10.08 24.38 -2.88
N ASP A 298 -9.38 25.50 -2.74
CA ASP A 298 -9.98 26.83 -2.77
C ASP A 298 -10.74 27.09 -4.08
N LYS A 299 -10.16 26.67 -5.22
CA LYS A 299 -10.81 26.79 -6.54
C LYS A 299 -12.06 25.92 -6.64
N VAL A 300 -11.99 24.67 -6.17
CA VAL A 300 -13.10 23.71 -6.27
C VAL A 300 -14.22 24.08 -5.30
N GLU A 301 -13.89 24.53 -4.09
CA GLU A 301 -14.87 24.98 -3.10
C GLU A 301 -15.64 26.23 -3.61
N ALA A 302 -14.95 27.18 -4.25
CA ALA A 302 -15.57 28.39 -4.78
C ALA A 302 -16.67 28.12 -5.83
N ILE A 303 -16.65 26.96 -6.48
CA ILE A 303 -17.69 26.53 -7.44
C ILE A 303 -18.66 25.51 -6.85
N GLY A 304 -18.64 25.29 -5.53
CA GLY A 304 -19.48 24.29 -4.83
C GLY A 304 -19.14 22.84 -5.18
N GLY A 305 -17.89 22.58 -5.57
CA GLY A 305 -17.40 21.25 -5.92
C GLY A 305 -16.84 20.49 -4.73
N TYR A 306 -16.36 19.29 -5.01
CA TYR A 306 -15.74 18.38 -4.04
C TYR A 306 -14.33 17.99 -4.51
N TYR A 307 -13.34 18.10 -3.61
CA TYR A 307 -11.96 17.69 -3.85
C TYR A 307 -11.50 16.66 -2.82
N GLN A 308 -10.87 15.59 -3.29
CA GLN A 308 -10.20 14.62 -2.41
C GLN A 308 -8.94 14.06 -3.09
N ARG A 309 -7.85 13.92 -2.33
CA ARG A 309 -6.61 13.30 -2.78
C ARG A 309 -6.20 12.11 -1.91
N TYR A 310 -5.99 10.99 -2.56
CA TYR A 310 -5.44 9.77 -1.96
C TYR A 310 -4.07 9.46 -2.56
N SER A 311 -2.98 10.01 -1.97
CA SER A 311 -1.60 9.89 -2.49
C SER A 311 -1.43 10.56 -3.85
N ASP A 312 -1.19 9.77 -4.88
CA ASP A 312 -1.08 10.14 -6.29
C ASP A 312 -2.44 10.18 -7.02
N ASP A 313 -3.45 9.52 -6.47
CA ASP A 313 -4.81 9.54 -7.01
C ASP A 313 -5.58 10.78 -6.48
N LEU A 314 -6.12 11.60 -7.37
CA LEU A 314 -7.01 12.70 -7.02
C LEU A 314 -8.37 12.58 -7.70
N ILE A 315 -9.41 13.04 -7.02
CA ILE A 315 -10.76 13.14 -7.56
C ILE A 315 -11.34 14.52 -7.30
N ILE A 316 -11.95 15.10 -8.33
CA ILE A 316 -12.70 16.34 -8.25
C ILE A 316 -14.09 16.07 -8.79
N VAL A 317 -15.12 16.53 -8.07
CA VAL A 317 -16.51 16.50 -8.55
C VAL A 317 -17.03 17.92 -8.59
N CYS A 318 -17.56 18.35 -9.73
CA CYS A 318 -18.17 19.66 -9.92
C CYS A 318 -19.31 19.60 -10.95
N GLU A 319 -20.01 20.71 -11.18
CA GLU A 319 -20.95 20.80 -12.28
C GLU A 319 -20.23 20.72 -13.65
N GLN A 320 -20.88 20.10 -14.63
CA GLN A 320 -20.28 19.84 -15.97
C GLN A 320 -19.81 21.13 -16.67
N LYS A 321 -20.46 22.27 -16.40
CA LYS A 321 -20.06 23.55 -16.98
C LYS A 321 -18.64 24.00 -16.63
N TYR A 322 -18.08 23.48 -15.52
CA TYR A 322 -16.72 23.80 -15.06
C TYR A 322 -15.67 22.72 -15.44
N GLU A 323 -16.07 21.67 -16.17
CA GLU A 323 -15.22 20.50 -16.47
C GLU A 323 -13.88 20.89 -17.11
N ASP A 324 -13.93 21.62 -18.23
CA ASP A 324 -12.72 21.97 -18.99
C ASP A 324 -11.84 22.97 -18.21
N GLU A 325 -12.47 23.94 -17.52
CA GLU A 325 -11.77 24.89 -16.68
C GLU A 325 -10.97 24.19 -15.57
N ILE A 326 -11.62 23.27 -14.86
CA ILE A 326 -10.98 22.53 -13.76
C ILE A 326 -9.87 21.60 -14.27
N ILE A 327 -10.08 20.89 -15.39
CA ILE A 327 -9.03 20.05 -15.99
C ILE A 327 -7.80 20.88 -16.35
N LYS A 328 -7.98 22.03 -16.96
CA LYS A 328 -6.88 22.94 -17.29
C LYS A 328 -6.20 23.47 -16.03
N TYR A 329 -6.98 23.90 -15.04
CA TYR A 329 -6.48 24.43 -13.78
C TYR A 329 -5.61 23.43 -13.01
N ILE A 330 -6.07 22.19 -12.84
CA ILE A 330 -5.29 21.17 -12.11
C ILE A 330 -4.00 20.82 -12.85
N ARG A 331 -4.01 20.77 -14.19
CA ARG A 331 -2.79 20.52 -14.98
C ARG A 331 -1.78 21.64 -14.80
N ASP A 332 -2.22 22.88 -14.87
CA ASP A 332 -1.38 24.06 -14.64
C ASP A 332 -0.78 24.06 -13.22
N LYS A 333 -1.62 23.88 -12.20
CA LYS A 333 -1.17 23.91 -10.80
C LYS A 333 -0.25 22.74 -10.44
N VAL A 334 -0.48 21.53 -10.95
CA VAL A 334 0.45 20.40 -10.76
C VAL A 334 1.81 20.71 -11.35
N GLN A 335 1.85 21.32 -12.55
CA GLN A 335 3.10 21.66 -13.22
C GLN A 335 3.82 22.83 -12.53
N ASN A 336 3.10 23.89 -12.18
CA ASN A 336 3.70 25.10 -11.66
C ASN A 336 4.09 25.02 -10.19
N LEU A 337 3.23 24.44 -9.34
CA LEU A 337 3.46 24.35 -7.89
C LEU A 337 4.18 23.09 -7.48
N ALA A 338 3.81 21.95 -8.06
CA ALA A 338 4.37 20.66 -7.69
C ALA A 338 5.47 20.18 -8.64
N LYS A 339 5.75 20.85 -9.77
CA LYS A 339 6.74 20.41 -10.78
C LYS A 339 6.52 18.95 -11.23
N LEU A 340 5.26 18.52 -11.26
CA LEU A 340 4.83 17.17 -11.61
C LEU A 340 3.91 17.23 -12.83
N GLU A 341 3.54 16.06 -13.36
CA GLU A 341 2.66 15.93 -14.51
C GLU A 341 1.50 14.97 -14.19
N ILE A 342 0.30 15.32 -14.60
CA ILE A 342 -0.83 14.40 -14.62
C ILE A 342 -0.65 13.42 -15.76
N HIS A 343 -0.84 12.14 -15.50
CA HIS A 343 -0.70 11.10 -16.51
C HIS A 343 -1.80 11.23 -17.58
N PRO A 344 -1.48 11.57 -18.84
CA PRO A 344 -2.48 11.85 -19.86
C PRO A 344 -3.51 10.72 -20.03
N SER A 345 -3.04 9.48 -20.17
CA SER A 345 -3.90 8.31 -20.40
C SER A 345 -4.56 7.73 -19.14
N LYS A 346 -4.45 8.39 -17.99
CA LYS A 346 -5.06 7.96 -16.73
C LYS A 346 -5.93 9.04 -16.09
N THR A 347 -6.12 10.16 -16.77
CA THR A 347 -7.18 11.10 -16.43
C THR A 347 -8.46 10.55 -17.04
N THR A 348 -9.44 10.28 -16.21
CA THR A 348 -10.73 9.75 -16.66
C THR A 348 -11.82 10.69 -16.19
N VAL A 349 -12.70 11.04 -17.10
CA VAL A 349 -13.86 11.91 -16.83
C VAL A 349 -15.11 11.03 -16.82
N TYR A 350 -15.87 11.17 -15.76
CA TYR A 350 -17.19 10.54 -15.62
C TYR A 350 -18.23 11.64 -15.49
N ARG A 351 -19.30 11.57 -16.28
CA ARG A 351 -20.44 12.49 -16.15
C ARG A 351 -21.61 11.77 -15.50
N PHE A 352 -22.36 12.52 -14.73
CA PHE A 352 -23.55 12.09 -14.03
C PHE A 352 -24.69 13.02 -14.37
N GLU A 353 -25.78 12.46 -14.85
CA GLU A 353 -26.99 13.20 -15.19
C GLU A 353 -28.21 12.28 -15.17
N GLU A 354 -29.39 12.84 -15.14
CA GLU A 354 -30.63 12.10 -15.32
C GLU A 354 -30.79 11.67 -16.79
N ILE A 355 -31.01 10.38 -17.01
CA ILE A 355 -31.26 9.80 -18.31
C ILE A 355 -32.51 8.92 -18.20
N ASN A 356 -33.59 9.30 -18.88
CA ASN A 356 -34.85 8.61 -18.84
C ASN A 356 -35.42 8.42 -17.40
N GLY A 357 -35.37 9.48 -16.59
CA GLY A 357 -35.85 9.45 -15.21
C GLY A 357 -34.91 8.73 -14.22
N ILE A 358 -33.71 8.36 -14.63
CA ILE A 358 -32.74 7.63 -13.80
C ILE A 358 -31.41 8.37 -13.77
N PHE A 359 -30.91 8.72 -12.59
CA PHE A 359 -29.59 9.30 -12.43
C PHE A 359 -28.51 8.28 -12.75
N LYS A 360 -27.68 8.51 -13.76
CA LYS A 360 -26.65 7.57 -14.25
C LYS A 360 -25.30 8.23 -14.43
N GLY A 361 -24.24 7.47 -14.05
CA GLY A 361 -22.84 7.82 -14.32
C GLY A 361 -22.28 7.01 -15.48
N TYR A 362 -21.53 7.67 -16.37
CA TYR A 362 -20.85 7.08 -17.51
C TYR A 362 -19.49 7.75 -17.76
N GLU A 363 -18.57 7.00 -18.38
CA GLU A 363 -17.25 7.53 -18.77
C GLU A 363 -17.35 8.30 -20.09
N ILE A 364 -16.64 9.41 -20.17
CA ILE A 364 -16.38 10.07 -21.47
C ILE A 364 -15.06 9.52 -22.01
N ASP A 365 -15.09 8.95 -23.20
CA ASP A 365 -13.87 8.53 -23.88
C ASP A 365 -13.05 9.76 -24.27
N GLU A 366 -11.79 9.80 -23.86
CA GLU A 366 -10.93 11.00 -24.05
C GLU A 366 -10.71 11.30 -25.53
N LYS A 367 -10.68 10.29 -26.39
CA LYS A 367 -10.36 10.41 -27.81
C LYS A 367 -11.58 10.68 -28.68
N SER A 368 -12.62 9.83 -28.54
CA SER A 368 -13.84 9.94 -29.33
C SER A 368 -14.84 10.94 -28.79
N LYS A 369 -14.67 11.36 -27.49
CA LYS A 369 -15.64 12.16 -26.75
C LYS A 369 -17.03 11.49 -26.61
N GLU A 370 -17.12 10.21 -26.93
CA GLU A 370 -18.35 9.44 -26.84
C GLU A 370 -18.68 9.00 -25.41
N ARG A 371 -19.95 8.81 -25.16
CA ARG A 371 -20.50 8.33 -23.87
C ARG A 371 -20.35 6.81 -23.77
N ASN A 372 -19.63 6.34 -22.77
CA ASN A 372 -19.48 4.92 -22.51
C ASN A 372 -20.28 4.48 -21.27
N TYR A 373 -21.52 4.08 -21.46
CA TYR A 373 -22.41 3.63 -20.40
C TYR A 373 -22.02 2.30 -19.74
N ASN A 374 -21.08 1.56 -20.32
CA ASN A 374 -20.59 0.30 -19.75
C ASN A 374 -19.48 0.53 -18.72
N LYS A 375 -19.04 1.77 -18.56
CA LYS A 375 -18.02 2.16 -17.58
C LYS A 375 -18.60 3.19 -16.61
N SER A 376 -18.40 2.94 -15.35
CA SER A 376 -18.85 3.78 -14.24
C SER A 376 -17.66 4.27 -13.43
N LEU A 377 -17.86 5.28 -12.60
CA LEU A 377 -16.80 5.87 -11.76
C LEU A 377 -16.08 4.81 -10.93
N GLU A 378 -14.79 4.64 -11.18
CA GLU A 378 -13.91 3.78 -10.38
C GLU A 378 -13.06 4.63 -9.42
N TYR A 379 -13.30 4.52 -8.11
CA TYR A 379 -12.52 5.22 -7.10
C TYR A 379 -12.22 4.33 -5.88
N LEU A 380 -10.98 4.34 -5.39
CA LEU A 380 -10.46 3.61 -4.22
C LEU A 380 -10.89 2.13 -4.12
N GLY A 381 -11.09 1.48 -5.26
CA GLY A 381 -11.45 0.06 -5.34
C GLY A 381 -12.95 -0.22 -5.38
N PHE A 382 -13.75 0.81 -5.51
CA PHE A 382 -15.20 0.75 -5.71
C PHE A 382 -15.58 1.23 -7.10
N ILE A 383 -16.79 0.88 -7.51
CA ILE A 383 -17.45 1.33 -8.75
C ILE A 383 -18.78 1.95 -8.34
N PHE A 384 -19.06 3.15 -8.86
CA PHE A 384 -20.33 3.84 -8.64
C PHE A 384 -20.96 4.22 -9.98
N ASP A 385 -22.18 3.75 -10.25
CA ASP A 385 -22.91 3.99 -11.51
C ASP A 385 -23.98 5.10 -11.41
N GLY A 386 -23.98 5.86 -10.30
CA GLY A 386 -25.02 6.85 -9.98
C GLY A 386 -26.11 6.31 -9.08
N GLN A 387 -26.36 4.99 -9.11
CA GLN A 387 -27.39 4.33 -8.31
C GLN A 387 -26.84 3.30 -7.33
N ARG A 388 -25.76 2.61 -7.70
CA ARG A 388 -25.25 1.46 -6.95
C ARG A 388 -23.75 1.57 -6.76
N VAL A 389 -23.31 1.20 -5.57
CA VAL A 389 -21.90 1.01 -5.26
C VAL A 389 -21.56 -0.47 -5.28
N LEU A 390 -20.52 -0.82 -6.03
CA LEU A 390 -19.98 -2.17 -6.15
C LEU A 390 -18.49 -2.18 -5.80
N ILE A 391 -17.95 -3.32 -5.40
CA ILE A 391 -16.49 -3.52 -5.32
C ILE A 391 -15.97 -3.86 -6.71
N LYS A 392 -14.84 -3.28 -7.08
CA LYS A 392 -14.16 -3.50 -8.35
C LYS A 392 -13.76 -4.98 -8.53
N ASP A 393 -14.06 -5.55 -9.70
CA ASP A 393 -13.83 -6.96 -10.03
C ASP A 393 -12.38 -7.43 -9.86
N SER A 394 -11.42 -6.52 -9.97
CA SER A 394 -10.00 -6.83 -9.78
C SER A 394 -9.70 -7.35 -8.36
N GLY A 395 -10.45 -6.90 -7.33
CA GLY A 395 -10.36 -7.37 -5.95
C GLY A 395 -10.80 -8.82 -5.83
N PHE A 396 -11.96 -9.15 -6.39
CA PHE A 396 -12.51 -10.51 -6.43
C PHE A 396 -11.59 -11.46 -7.19
N SER A 397 -11.08 -11.03 -8.35
CA SER A 397 -10.14 -11.82 -9.16
C SER A 397 -8.82 -12.13 -8.42
N LYS A 398 -8.30 -11.18 -7.63
CA LYS A 398 -7.11 -11.39 -6.78
C LYS A 398 -7.40 -12.40 -5.67
N PHE A 399 -8.56 -12.29 -5.02
CA PHE A 399 -8.97 -13.20 -3.95
C PHE A 399 -9.11 -14.64 -4.48
N TYR A 400 -9.80 -14.82 -5.60
CA TYR A 400 -9.98 -16.13 -6.23
C TYR A 400 -8.65 -16.75 -6.68
N ARG A 401 -7.76 -15.97 -7.28
CA ARG A 401 -6.40 -16.46 -7.64
C ARG A 401 -5.60 -16.85 -6.41
N SER A 402 -5.73 -16.12 -5.31
CA SER A 402 -5.09 -16.45 -4.04
C SER A 402 -5.65 -17.77 -3.47
N MET A 403 -6.96 -17.97 -3.59
CA MET A 403 -7.65 -19.22 -3.20
C MET A 403 -7.09 -20.40 -4.01
N LYS A 404 -7.09 -20.33 -5.34
CA LYS A 404 -6.52 -21.38 -6.23
C LYS A 404 -5.08 -21.73 -5.87
N ARG A 405 -4.22 -20.72 -5.66
CA ARG A 405 -2.82 -20.93 -5.29
C ARG A 405 -2.68 -21.63 -3.92
N SER A 406 -3.54 -21.27 -2.97
CA SER A 406 -3.50 -21.90 -1.64
C SER A 406 -3.94 -23.36 -1.67
N PHE A 407 -4.95 -23.69 -2.47
CA PHE A 407 -5.34 -25.09 -2.70
C PHE A 407 -4.21 -25.88 -3.36
N LYS A 408 -3.61 -25.34 -4.46
CA LYS A 408 -2.48 -26.00 -5.13
C LYS A 408 -1.31 -26.25 -4.17
N LYS A 409 -0.95 -25.26 -3.33
CA LYS A 409 0.11 -25.40 -2.33
C LYS A 409 -0.25 -26.44 -1.25
N SER A 410 -1.49 -26.45 -0.76
CA SER A 410 -1.94 -27.40 0.25
C SER A 410 -1.94 -28.84 -0.29
N THR A 411 -2.33 -29.05 -1.55
CA THR A 411 -2.27 -30.34 -2.23
C THR A 411 -0.82 -30.79 -2.41
N SER A 412 0.05 -29.92 -2.88
CA SER A 412 1.48 -30.23 -3.02
C SER A 412 2.10 -30.64 -1.68
N LEU A 413 1.83 -29.89 -0.61
CA LEU A 413 2.31 -30.23 0.73
C LEU A 413 1.76 -31.57 1.22
N ALA A 414 0.50 -31.90 0.92
CA ALA A 414 -0.09 -33.18 1.28
C ALA A 414 0.56 -34.35 0.51
N LEU A 415 0.86 -34.18 -0.78
CA LEU A 415 1.51 -35.20 -1.61
C LEU A 415 2.93 -35.50 -1.14
N TYR A 416 3.71 -34.49 -0.76
CA TYR A 416 5.09 -34.61 -0.31
C TYR A 416 5.22 -34.83 1.21
N SER A 417 4.09 -34.92 1.92
CA SER A 417 4.09 -35.20 3.36
C SER A 417 4.54 -36.66 3.62
N LYS A 418 5.29 -36.86 4.70
CA LYS A 418 5.60 -38.17 5.25
C LYS A 418 4.39 -38.86 5.90
N ASN A 419 3.31 -38.11 6.15
CA ASN A 419 2.08 -38.62 6.73
C ASN A 419 1.33 -39.48 5.68
N PRO A 420 1.05 -40.79 5.98
CA PRO A 420 0.36 -41.69 5.06
C PRO A 420 -1.04 -41.21 4.66
N ASP A 421 -1.70 -40.49 5.52
CA ASP A 421 -3.06 -39.97 5.28
C ASP A 421 -3.18 -38.91 4.18
N LYS A 422 -2.08 -38.28 3.75
CA LYS A 422 -2.02 -37.30 2.64
C LYS A 422 -3.26 -36.41 2.52
N ARG A 423 -3.66 -35.76 3.61
CA ARG A 423 -4.88 -34.93 3.66
C ARG A 423 -4.59 -33.44 3.50
N ILE A 424 -5.50 -32.71 2.83
CA ILE A 424 -5.45 -31.25 2.79
C ILE A 424 -5.76 -30.70 4.17
N PHE A 425 -4.94 -29.76 4.65
CA PHE A 425 -5.21 -29.06 5.91
C PHE A 425 -6.36 -28.04 5.74
N LYS A 426 -7.59 -28.53 5.86
CA LYS A 426 -8.85 -27.78 5.65
C LYS A 426 -9.00 -26.55 6.55
N PRO A 427 -8.72 -26.59 7.87
CA PRO A 427 -8.98 -25.45 8.78
C PRO A 427 -8.36 -24.15 8.30
N LYS A 428 -7.12 -24.18 7.80
CA LYS A 428 -6.41 -23.01 7.29
C LYS A 428 -7.09 -22.41 6.04
N LEU A 429 -7.59 -23.27 5.14
CA LEU A 429 -8.29 -22.84 3.92
C LEU A 429 -9.65 -22.24 4.24
N TYR A 430 -10.44 -22.88 5.12
CA TYR A 430 -11.72 -22.34 5.59
C TYR A 430 -11.53 -20.98 6.29
N LYS A 431 -10.56 -20.87 7.19
CA LYS A 431 -10.25 -19.61 7.88
C LYS A 431 -9.87 -18.49 6.90
N ARG A 432 -9.13 -18.83 5.85
CA ARG A 432 -8.60 -17.83 4.90
C ARG A 432 -9.60 -17.39 3.84
N PHE A 433 -10.52 -18.26 3.40
CA PHE A 433 -11.30 -18.03 2.18
C PHE A 433 -12.82 -18.14 2.35
N THR A 434 -13.32 -18.42 3.55
CA THR A 434 -14.76 -18.52 3.78
C THR A 434 -15.24 -17.58 4.88
N HIS A 435 -16.56 -17.49 5.04
CA HIS A 435 -17.20 -16.72 6.10
C HIS A 435 -16.78 -17.16 7.51
N ARG A 436 -16.36 -18.43 7.69
CA ARG A 436 -15.87 -18.95 8.98
C ARG A 436 -14.67 -18.17 9.51
N GLY A 437 -13.83 -17.61 8.62
CA GLY A 437 -12.72 -16.77 9.00
C GLY A 437 -12.93 -15.27 8.79
N ALA A 438 -14.14 -14.83 8.45
CA ALA A 438 -14.42 -13.42 8.20
C ALA A 438 -14.57 -12.59 9.48
N LYS A 439 -14.91 -13.21 10.60
CA LYS A 439 -15.11 -12.49 11.87
C LYS A 439 -13.77 -12.03 12.45
N ARG A 440 -13.70 -10.75 12.84
CA ARG A 440 -12.59 -10.21 13.63
C ARG A 440 -12.67 -10.81 15.04
N LYS A 441 -11.58 -11.43 15.50
CA LYS A 441 -11.50 -12.04 16.83
C LYS A 441 -10.31 -11.46 17.59
N LEU A 442 -10.50 -11.22 18.87
CA LEU A 442 -9.40 -10.89 19.78
C LEU A 442 -8.47 -12.12 19.92
N ILE A 443 -7.19 -11.86 20.02
CA ILE A 443 -6.19 -12.91 20.26
C ILE A 443 -5.93 -12.97 21.74
N TYR A 444 -5.91 -14.19 22.28
CA TYR A 444 -5.52 -14.50 23.64
C TYR A 444 -4.17 -15.23 23.59
N HIS A 445 -3.31 -14.98 24.57
CA HIS A 445 -2.08 -15.71 24.78
C HIS A 445 -2.10 -16.40 26.12
N PRO A 446 -1.43 -17.56 26.27
CA PRO A 446 -1.22 -18.14 27.59
C PRO A 446 -0.54 -17.13 28.52
N SER A 447 -0.96 -17.07 29.78
CA SER A 447 -0.30 -16.24 30.79
C SER A 447 1.17 -16.62 30.92
N LYS A 448 1.99 -15.67 31.32
CA LYS A 448 3.40 -15.93 31.57
C LYS A 448 3.62 -16.66 32.91
N THR A 449 2.68 -16.51 33.81
CA THR A 449 2.72 -17.12 35.18
C THR A 449 2.06 -18.50 35.21
N ASP A 450 0.97 -18.66 34.47
CA ASP A 450 0.24 -19.94 34.35
C ASP A 450 -0.18 -20.18 32.89
N PRO A 451 0.43 -21.16 32.19
CA PRO A 451 0.10 -21.48 30.80
C PRO A 451 -1.34 -21.99 30.58
N THR A 452 -2.05 -22.39 31.63
CA THR A 452 -3.45 -22.84 31.55
C THR A 452 -4.42 -21.66 31.45
N ILE A 453 -4.00 -20.46 31.87
CA ILE A 453 -4.77 -19.22 31.85
C ILE A 453 -4.45 -18.45 30.57
N TYR A 454 -5.49 -18.06 29.81
CA TYR A 454 -5.34 -17.27 28.60
C TYR A 454 -5.68 -15.80 28.85
N GLU A 455 -4.68 -14.94 28.77
CA GLU A 455 -4.81 -13.49 28.91
C GLU A 455 -5.25 -12.83 27.62
N ARG A 456 -6.11 -11.84 27.75
CA ARG A 456 -6.59 -11.01 26.65
C ARG A 456 -5.47 -10.10 26.15
N THR A 457 -5.21 -10.10 24.82
CA THR A 457 -4.25 -9.18 24.20
C THR A 457 -4.95 -8.00 23.53
N LYS A 458 -4.21 -6.94 23.27
CA LYS A 458 -4.67 -5.82 22.40
C LYS A 458 -4.61 -6.21 20.90
N LYS A 459 -4.23 -7.44 20.56
CA LYS A 459 -4.07 -7.91 19.18
C LYS A 459 -5.33 -8.59 18.66
N TYR A 460 -5.63 -8.38 17.39
CA TYR A 460 -6.79 -8.96 16.75
C TYR A 460 -6.41 -9.82 15.54
N TYR A 461 -7.15 -10.91 15.36
CA TYR A 461 -7.27 -11.56 14.08
C TYR A 461 -8.23 -10.75 13.22
N TRP A 462 -7.73 -10.12 12.18
CA TRP A 462 -8.47 -9.13 11.39
C TRP A 462 -9.46 -9.75 10.39
N GLY A 463 -9.59 -11.06 10.38
CA GLY A 463 -10.44 -11.76 9.44
C GLY A 463 -9.74 -12.01 8.09
N ASN A 464 -10.54 -12.07 7.04
CA ASN A 464 -10.07 -12.28 5.67
C ASN A 464 -10.69 -11.23 4.72
N TYR A 465 -10.58 -11.44 3.40
CA TYR A 465 -11.14 -10.49 2.43
C TYR A 465 -12.67 -10.33 2.53
N LEU A 466 -13.39 -11.36 3.00
CA LEU A 466 -14.84 -11.26 3.23
C LEU A 466 -15.16 -10.28 4.38
N SER A 467 -14.30 -10.14 5.38
CA SER A 467 -14.46 -9.13 6.44
C SER A 467 -14.45 -7.71 5.85
N TYR A 468 -13.58 -7.46 4.87
CA TYR A 468 -13.56 -6.20 4.14
C TYR A 468 -14.83 -5.99 3.33
N ILE A 469 -15.29 -7.03 2.63
CA ILE A 469 -16.56 -6.99 1.84
C ILE A 469 -17.76 -6.68 2.73
N TYR A 470 -17.85 -7.31 3.91
CA TYR A 470 -18.95 -7.08 4.84
C TYR A 470 -18.92 -5.67 5.42
N LYS A 471 -17.73 -5.20 5.84
CA LYS A 471 -17.56 -3.80 6.29
C LYS A 471 -17.95 -2.81 5.18
N ALA A 472 -17.53 -3.06 3.94
CA ALA A 472 -17.87 -2.22 2.80
C ALA A 472 -19.38 -2.24 2.51
N ASN A 473 -20.02 -3.41 2.58
CA ASN A 473 -21.46 -3.54 2.41
C ASN A 473 -22.23 -2.72 3.46
N ASP A 474 -21.85 -2.85 4.73
CA ASP A 474 -22.54 -2.16 5.83
C ASP A 474 -22.35 -0.63 5.71
N SER A 475 -21.15 -0.18 5.35
CA SER A 475 -20.83 1.24 5.16
C SER A 475 -21.56 1.86 3.96
N MET A 476 -21.66 1.13 2.83
CA MET A 476 -22.26 1.61 1.58
C MET A 476 -23.76 1.30 1.44
N ARG A 477 -24.38 0.77 2.49
CA ARG A 477 -25.77 0.30 2.43
C ARG A 477 -26.76 1.43 2.15
N SER A 478 -26.51 2.63 2.69
CA SER A 478 -27.31 3.83 2.41
C SER A 478 -27.30 4.22 0.92
N LEU A 479 -26.13 4.13 0.29
CA LEU A 479 -25.95 4.40 -1.14
C LEU A 479 -26.52 3.31 -2.06
N ASN A 480 -26.89 2.17 -1.51
CA ASN A 480 -27.47 1.01 -2.19
C ASN A 480 -28.95 0.81 -1.81
N ASP A 481 -29.67 1.85 -1.41
CA ASP A 481 -31.09 1.82 -1.02
C ASP A 481 -31.38 0.76 0.05
N GLY A 482 -30.51 0.62 1.03
CA GLY A 482 -30.64 -0.38 2.09
C GLY A 482 -30.34 -1.82 1.68
N ARG A 483 -29.93 -2.07 0.43
CA ARG A 483 -29.71 -3.42 -0.11
C ARG A 483 -28.28 -3.93 0.09
N ASP A 484 -28.14 -5.23 0.31
CA ASP A 484 -26.84 -5.91 0.48
C ASP A 484 -26.15 -6.25 -0.87
N ILE A 485 -26.02 -5.27 -1.78
CA ILE A 485 -25.53 -5.48 -3.14
C ILE A 485 -24.06 -5.95 -3.15
N ILE A 486 -23.20 -5.31 -2.37
CA ILE A 486 -21.78 -5.65 -2.26
C ILE A 486 -21.60 -7.06 -1.70
N LYS A 487 -22.36 -7.43 -0.67
CA LYS A 487 -22.32 -8.77 -0.08
C LYS A 487 -22.76 -9.84 -1.08
N ARG A 488 -23.75 -9.54 -1.92
CA ARG A 488 -24.21 -10.44 -2.99
C ARG A 488 -23.11 -10.76 -4.00
N GLN A 489 -22.21 -9.83 -4.33
CA GLN A 489 -21.08 -10.08 -5.22
C GLN A 489 -20.16 -11.22 -4.72
N SER A 490 -20.10 -11.45 -3.40
CA SER A 490 -19.23 -12.47 -2.79
C SER A 490 -19.85 -13.87 -2.70
N ARG A 491 -21.16 -14.05 -2.95
CA ARG A 491 -21.86 -15.33 -2.79
C ARG A 491 -21.24 -16.47 -3.59
N LYS A 492 -20.77 -16.17 -4.80
CA LYS A 492 -20.10 -17.16 -5.68
C LYS A 492 -18.86 -17.81 -5.09
N PHE A 493 -18.19 -17.16 -4.11
CA PHE A 493 -16.94 -17.69 -3.53
C PHE A 493 -17.14 -18.96 -2.71
N TRP A 494 -18.30 -19.13 -2.07
CA TRP A 494 -18.61 -20.37 -1.34
C TRP A 494 -18.63 -21.57 -2.28
N ASN A 495 -19.34 -21.49 -3.38
CA ASN A 495 -19.43 -22.54 -4.37
C ASN A 495 -18.07 -22.81 -5.05
N GLN A 496 -17.34 -21.74 -5.39
CA GLN A 496 -15.99 -21.85 -5.96
C GLN A 496 -15.01 -22.51 -4.99
N PHE A 497 -15.10 -22.22 -3.69
CA PHE A 497 -14.26 -22.86 -2.66
C PHE A 497 -14.52 -24.35 -2.60
N HIS A 498 -15.78 -24.78 -2.53
CA HIS A 498 -16.14 -26.22 -2.47
C HIS A 498 -15.83 -26.95 -3.78
N LYS A 499 -15.97 -26.29 -4.93
CA LYS A 499 -15.54 -26.85 -6.22
C LYS A 499 -14.03 -27.14 -6.22
N LEU A 500 -13.21 -26.18 -5.74
CA LEU A 500 -11.77 -26.36 -5.60
C LEU A 500 -11.43 -27.46 -4.56
N MET A 501 -12.14 -27.51 -3.44
CA MET A 501 -11.92 -28.54 -2.41
C MET A 501 -12.10 -29.92 -3.02
N ARG A 502 -13.25 -30.20 -3.63
CA ARG A 502 -13.55 -31.50 -4.27
C ARG A 502 -12.51 -31.85 -5.34
N PHE A 503 -12.17 -30.91 -6.21
CA PHE A 503 -11.15 -31.14 -7.26
C PHE A 503 -9.79 -31.52 -6.67
N HIS A 504 -9.35 -30.85 -5.62
CA HIS A 504 -8.04 -31.13 -5.03
C HIS A 504 -8.02 -32.38 -4.16
N GLU A 505 -9.13 -32.75 -3.52
CA GLU A 505 -9.30 -34.02 -2.79
C GLU A 505 -9.32 -35.23 -3.75
N SER A 506 -10.06 -35.14 -4.86
CA SER A 506 -10.09 -36.21 -5.87
C SER A 506 -8.69 -36.44 -6.48
N ARG A 507 -7.89 -35.40 -6.61
CA ARG A 507 -6.50 -35.49 -7.07
C ARG A 507 -5.59 -36.25 -6.11
N LEU A 508 -5.79 -36.09 -4.79
CA LEU A 508 -5.03 -36.83 -3.78
C LEU A 508 -5.41 -38.32 -3.76
N ILE A 509 -6.69 -38.64 -3.98
CA ILE A 509 -7.18 -40.02 -4.06
C ILE A 509 -6.58 -40.73 -5.28
N LYS A 510 -6.52 -40.09 -6.44
CA LYS A 510 -5.97 -40.66 -7.68
C LYS A 510 -4.45 -40.91 -7.65
N GLN A 511 -3.75 -40.30 -6.70
CA GLN A 511 -2.29 -40.41 -6.56
C GLN A 511 -1.88 -41.21 -5.28
N LYS A 512 -2.85 -41.79 -4.58
CA LYS A 512 -2.68 -42.89 -3.64
C LYS A 512 -2.62 -44.22 -4.40
#